data_36a3e5ed1d47d784a1f5c221da72c8f6
#
_entry.id   36a3e5ed1d47d784a1f5c221da72c8f6
#
_cell.length_a   1.000
_cell.length_b   1.000
_cell.length_c   1.000
_cell.angle_alpha   90.00
_cell.angle_beta   90.00
_cell.angle_gamma   90.00
#
_symmetry.space_group_name_H-M   'P 1'
#
loop_
_entity.id
_entity.type
_entity.pdbx_description
1 polymer ?
#
loop_
_entity_poly.entity_id
_entity_poly.type
_entity_poly.pdbx_seq_one_letter_code
_entity_poly.pdbx_strand_id
1 'polypeptide(L)'
;MWQEGAEGQAYPFQIQEGGACSEITLSHIDENTQIGILIRKGDWEEKDIEEDRFLDLSQIKDDHLTVWLWQGDEVITYGEEGEAVRILDACLESETEIIFQGLGPSDASFLVVDYHGKEYEVASQEVVQNDNLLSGKLTLKEPVVLPNTFYLVMGEAKKVIRFGGIYDTRLFTDNFVYDGNDLGVICEEDKSVFKIWAPMAESVTLLLYQEGSGDNLIKSEPLSYTKQGVFSVTLSGNYANQYYTYLVNVQGSEWEVVDPYAKSTGVNGERGMILAKDEGMPEGFKEDTYIQDTQREDVILYEMSVRDYTSDIDSGILHKGKFLGLTEENTVNSAGDSTGLSYLAELGITHVHLLPIQDFGGVDEEHPEEAYNWGYNPVNYFVPEGSYATDPYHGEVRVQELREMIQSLHGQGIGVVMDVVYNHTYYSADSNFNRIVPGYYHRIKEDGSFSDGSKCGNELATERAMVRKYVIDSVKYWMEEYHVDGFRFDLMG
;
A
#
# COMPACT_ATOMS: atom_id res chain seq x y z
N MET A 1 -15.22 2.25 -26.83
CA MET A 1 -16.10 3.41 -27.03
C MET A 1 -17.55 2.96 -26.93
N TRP A 2 -18.42 3.72 -26.29
CA TRP A 2 -19.84 3.40 -26.14
C TRP A 2 -20.67 4.68 -26.18
N GLN A 3 -21.94 4.53 -26.51
CA GLN A 3 -22.95 5.57 -26.38
C GLN A 3 -23.80 5.26 -25.15
N GLU A 4 -24.28 6.26 -24.44
CA GLU A 4 -25.11 6.05 -23.26
C GLU A 4 -26.33 5.16 -23.55
N GLY A 5 -26.48 4.07 -22.80
CA GLY A 5 -27.52 3.07 -22.98
C GLY A 5 -27.27 1.99 -24.05
N ALA A 6 -26.07 1.96 -24.66
CA ALA A 6 -25.67 0.95 -25.65
C ALA A 6 -24.44 0.15 -25.18
N GLU A 7 -24.26 -1.08 -25.69
CA GLU A 7 -23.06 -1.85 -25.47
C GLU A 7 -21.86 -1.18 -26.15
N GLY A 8 -20.69 -1.20 -25.46
CA GLY A 8 -19.45 -0.65 -25.98
C GLY A 8 -18.90 -1.46 -27.16
N GLN A 9 -18.37 -0.78 -28.16
CA GLN A 9 -17.68 -1.40 -29.28
C GLN A 9 -16.18 -1.16 -29.19
N ALA A 10 -15.37 -2.20 -29.42
CA ALA A 10 -13.92 -2.12 -29.45
C ALA A 10 -13.42 -1.71 -30.84
N TYR A 11 -12.50 -0.76 -30.88
CA TYR A 11 -11.82 -0.28 -32.06
C TYR A 11 -10.31 -0.43 -31.87
N PRO A 12 -9.60 -1.27 -32.64
CA PRO A 12 -8.17 -1.46 -32.45
C PRO A 12 -7.39 -0.22 -32.92
N PHE A 13 -6.35 0.12 -32.17
CA PHE A 13 -5.39 1.13 -32.59
C PHE A 13 -4.42 0.59 -33.64
N GLN A 14 -4.04 1.44 -34.57
CA GLN A 14 -2.96 1.22 -35.53
C GLN A 14 -1.73 1.99 -35.02
N ILE A 15 -0.61 1.28 -34.85
CA ILE A 15 0.64 1.89 -34.43
C ILE A 15 1.23 2.69 -35.59
N GLN A 16 1.56 3.95 -35.35
CA GLN A 16 2.20 4.86 -36.29
C GLN A 16 3.42 5.54 -35.65
N GLU A 17 4.22 6.25 -36.45
CA GLU A 17 5.31 7.06 -35.93
C GLU A 17 4.70 8.21 -35.07
N GLY A 18 5.05 8.25 -33.77
CA GLY A 18 4.50 9.24 -32.83
C GLY A 18 3.33 8.77 -31.97
N GLY A 19 2.81 7.52 -32.15
CA GLY A 19 1.75 7.01 -31.30
C GLY A 19 0.89 5.92 -31.91
N ALA A 20 -0.31 5.76 -31.41
CA ALA A 20 -1.30 4.81 -31.90
C ALA A 20 -2.59 5.57 -32.25
N CYS A 21 -3.16 5.35 -33.40
CA CYS A 21 -4.38 6.02 -33.84
C CYS A 21 -5.49 5.03 -34.21
N SER A 22 -6.74 5.47 -34.12
CA SER A 22 -7.90 4.78 -34.65
C SER A 22 -8.85 5.78 -35.26
N GLU A 23 -9.29 5.53 -36.53
CA GLU A 23 -10.31 6.32 -37.17
C GLU A 23 -11.66 5.61 -37.06
N ILE A 24 -12.65 6.32 -36.52
CA ILE A 24 -13.95 5.75 -36.17
C ILE A 24 -15.05 6.58 -36.83
N THR A 25 -15.91 5.93 -37.56
CA THR A 25 -17.10 6.57 -38.14
C THR A 25 -18.31 6.33 -37.24
N LEU A 26 -18.90 7.39 -36.75
CA LEU A 26 -20.10 7.35 -35.93
C LEU A 26 -21.32 7.79 -36.78
N SER A 27 -22.45 7.15 -36.52
CA SER A 27 -23.72 7.50 -37.19
C SER A 27 -24.78 7.82 -36.13
N HIS A 28 -25.73 8.69 -36.50
CA HIS A 28 -26.85 9.07 -35.61
C HIS A 28 -26.46 9.84 -34.36
N ILE A 29 -25.56 10.82 -34.48
CA ILE A 29 -25.20 11.74 -33.41
C ILE A 29 -26.16 12.94 -33.41
N ASP A 30 -26.73 13.26 -32.27
CA ASP A 30 -27.53 14.44 -32.03
C ASP A 30 -27.03 15.25 -30.84
N GLU A 31 -27.68 16.35 -30.52
CA GLU A 31 -27.28 17.29 -29.46
C GLU A 31 -27.31 16.66 -28.03
N ASN A 32 -27.94 15.51 -27.87
CA ASN A 32 -28.08 14.81 -26.57
C ASN A 32 -27.21 13.55 -26.51
N THR A 33 -26.43 13.25 -27.55
CA THR A 33 -25.62 12.04 -27.63
C THR A 33 -24.40 12.19 -26.70
N GLN A 34 -24.24 11.32 -25.73
CA GLN A 34 -22.99 11.17 -24.96
C GLN A 34 -22.20 9.98 -25.48
N ILE A 35 -20.92 10.20 -25.76
CA ILE A 35 -20.00 9.16 -26.24
C ILE A 35 -18.85 9.03 -25.26
N GLY A 36 -18.78 7.86 -24.63
CA GLY A 36 -17.68 7.49 -23.74
C GLY A 36 -16.53 6.82 -24.48
N ILE A 37 -15.32 7.09 -24.06
CA ILE A 37 -14.09 6.46 -24.54
C ILE A 37 -13.34 5.84 -23.37
N LEU A 38 -12.94 4.59 -23.58
CA LEU A 38 -12.09 3.86 -22.68
C LEU A 38 -10.98 3.21 -23.49
N ILE A 39 -9.73 3.34 -23.05
CA ILE A 39 -8.58 2.66 -23.62
C ILE A 39 -8.22 1.49 -22.74
N ARG A 40 -8.03 0.31 -23.35
CA ARG A 40 -7.65 -0.91 -22.64
C ARG A 40 -6.64 -1.73 -23.45
N LYS A 41 -5.87 -2.54 -22.76
CA LYS A 41 -4.97 -3.52 -23.36
C LYS A 41 -5.64 -4.90 -23.33
N GLY A 42 -5.54 -5.62 -24.44
CA GLY A 42 -6.10 -6.96 -24.55
C GLY A 42 -7.60 -7.02 -24.25
N ASP A 43 -8.01 -8.13 -23.66
CA ASP A 43 -9.38 -8.34 -23.16
C ASP A 43 -9.51 -7.97 -21.67
N TRP A 44 -9.30 -6.69 -21.34
CA TRP A 44 -9.32 -6.14 -20.00
C TRP A 44 -8.10 -6.53 -19.12
N GLU A 45 -6.95 -6.80 -19.72
CA GLU A 45 -5.72 -7.05 -19.00
C GLU A 45 -5.24 -5.80 -18.26
N GLU A 46 -5.49 -4.62 -18.84
CA GLU A 46 -5.10 -3.33 -18.28
C GLU A 46 -6.05 -2.24 -18.80
N LYS A 47 -6.57 -1.39 -17.90
CA LYS A 47 -7.33 -0.18 -18.23
C LYS A 47 -6.39 1.02 -18.12
N ASP A 48 -6.49 1.98 -19.04
CA ASP A 48 -5.61 3.15 -19.09
C ASP A 48 -5.78 4.09 -17.89
N ILE A 49 -7.03 4.36 -17.52
CA ILE A 49 -7.43 5.15 -16.34
C ILE A 49 -8.68 4.53 -15.71
N GLU A 50 -8.93 4.80 -14.44
CA GLU A 50 -10.13 4.28 -13.75
C GLU A 50 -11.40 4.98 -14.22
N GLU A 51 -11.36 6.30 -14.43
CA GLU A 51 -12.49 7.13 -14.82
C GLU A 51 -12.82 6.98 -16.32
N ASP A 52 -14.09 7.18 -16.65
CA ASP A 52 -14.56 7.16 -18.03
C ASP A 52 -14.43 8.55 -18.66
N ARG A 53 -13.85 8.63 -19.85
CA ARG A 53 -13.76 9.88 -20.63
C ARG A 53 -14.97 10.04 -21.52
N PHE A 54 -15.54 11.24 -21.59
CA PHE A 54 -16.65 11.57 -22.49
C PHE A 54 -16.24 12.63 -23.49
N LEU A 55 -16.65 12.43 -24.77
CA LEU A 55 -16.36 13.38 -25.83
C LEU A 55 -17.23 14.64 -25.73
N ASP A 56 -16.61 15.80 -25.86
CA ASP A 56 -17.31 17.05 -26.10
C ASP A 56 -17.61 17.21 -27.60
N LEU A 57 -18.83 16.86 -27.99
CA LEU A 57 -19.27 16.90 -29.39
C LEU A 57 -19.42 18.32 -29.92
N SER A 58 -19.39 19.36 -29.09
CA SER A 58 -19.39 20.74 -29.54
C SER A 58 -18.09 21.13 -30.28
N GLN A 59 -17.04 20.31 -30.14
CA GLN A 59 -15.75 20.47 -30.81
C GLN A 59 -15.70 19.92 -32.24
N ILE A 60 -16.80 19.34 -32.75
CA ILE A 60 -16.89 18.82 -34.13
C ILE A 60 -16.73 19.97 -35.14
N LYS A 61 -15.80 19.83 -36.08
CA LYS A 61 -15.56 20.74 -37.19
C LYS A 61 -15.65 19.96 -38.51
N ASP A 62 -16.42 20.43 -39.44
CA ASP A 62 -16.56 19.83 -40.79
C ASP A 62 -16.86 18.31 -40.76
N ASP A 63 -17.76 17.88 -39.84
CA ASP A 63 -18.12 16.49 -39.59
C ASP A 63 -16.97 15.61 -39.05
N HIS A 64 -15.89 16.23 -38.60
CA HIS A 64 -14.75 15.54 -38.01
C HIS A 64 -14.48 16.02 -36.59
N LEU A 65 -14.02 15.07 -35.72
CA LEU A 65 -13.54 15.33 -34.37
C LEU A 65 -12.21 14.62 -34.18
N THR A 66 -11.13 15.36 -34.07
CA THR A 66 -9.82 14.83 -33.72
C THR A 66 -9.60 14.98 -32.24
N VAL A 67 -9.30 13.86 -31.57
CA VAL A 67 -9.04 13.83 -30.13
C VAL A 67 -7.72 13.13 -29.86
N TRP A 68 -7.01 13.66 -28.89
CA TRP A 68 -5.76 13.10 -28.37
C TRP A 68 -5.99 12.60 -26.96
N LEU A 69 -5.61 11.35 -26.74
CA LEU A 69 -5.68 10.69 -25.45
C LEU A 69 -4.27 10.29 -25.04
N TRP A 70 -3.90 10.60 -23.83
CA TRP A 70 -2.59 10.27 -23.28
C TRP A 70 -2.76 9.19 -22.22
N GLN A 71 -1.84 8.22 -22.20
CA GLN A 71 -1.89 7.15 -21.23
C GLN A 71 -1.80 7.71 -19.80
N GLY A 72 -2.73 7.27 -18.94
CA GLY A 72 -2.80 7.71 -17.55
C GLY A 72 -3.35 9.13 -17.33
N ASP A 73 -3.94 9.77 -18.35
CA ASP A 73 -4.47 11.13 -18.23
C ASP A 73 -5.98 11.15 -18.55
N GLU A 74 -6.79 11.70 -17.64
CA GLU A 74 -8.25 11.80 -17.80
C GLU A 74 -8.67 12.81 -18.87
N VAL A 75 -7.81 13.79 -19.19
CA VAL A 75 -8.15 14.91 -20.05
C VAL A 75 -8.08 14.52 -21.53
N ILE A 76 -9.17 14.83 -22.27
CA ILE A 76 -9.22 14.74 -23.73
C ILE A 76 -8.76 16.07 -24.33
N THR A 77 -7.80 16.03 -25.25
CA THR A 77 -7.38 17.20 -26.02
C THR A 77 -8.02 17.16 -27.40
N TYR A 78 -8.52 18.28 -27.88
CA TYR A 78 -9.21 18.43 -29.16
C TYR A 78 -8.38 19.25 -30.13
N GLY A 79 -8.42 18.93 -31.42
CA GLY A 79 -7.76 19.70 -32.48
C GLY A 79 -6.60 18.97 -33.14
N GLU A 80 -5.84 19.72 -33.99
CA GLU A 80 -4.72 19.16 -34.77
C GLU A 80 -3.48 18.92 -33.88
N GLU A 81 -2.61 18.02 -34.34
CA GLU A 81 -1.36 17.66 -33.66
C GLU A 81 -0.46 18.88 -33.48
N GLY A 82 0.06 19.10 -32.25
CA GLY A 82 1.08 20.12 -31.95
C GLY A 82 0.58 21.42 -31.32
N GLU A 83 -0.72 21.64 -31.17
CA GLU A 83 -1.25 22.84 -30.48
C GLU A 83 -1.50 22.64 -28.97
N ALA A 84 -1.48 21.39 -28.49
CA ALA A 84 -1.78 21.08 -27.10
C ALA A 84 -0.61 21.39 -26.17
N VAL A 85 -0.79 22.37 -25.30
CA VAL A 85 0.13 22.62 -24.16
C VAL A 85 -0.25 21.69 -23.02
N ARG A 86 0.66 20.80 -22.58
CA ARG A 86 0.39 19.83 -21.52
C ARG A 86 1.64 19.56 -20.67
N ILE A 87 1.43 19.28 -19.41
CA ILE A 87 2.44 18.77 -18.51
C ILE A 87 2.15 17.27 -18.29
N LEU A 88 3.07 16.41 -18.75
CA LEU A 88 2.93 14.96 -18.64
C LEU A 88 3.37 14.47 -17.27
N ASP A 89 4.50 14.96 -16.78
CA ASP A 89 5.04 14.68 -15.46
C ASP A 89 5.77 15.91 -14.90
N ALA A 90 5.77 16.03 -13.58
CA ALA A 90 6.59 17.01 -12.86
C ALA A 90 6.99 16.42 -11.50
N CYS A 91 8.28 16.54 -11.15
CA CYS A 91 8.85 15.96 -9.96
C CYS A 91 9.71 16.95 -9.21
N LEU A 92 9.49 17.09 -7.89
CA LEU A 92 10.30 17.90 -7.00
C LEU A 92 11.54 17.12 -6.57
N GLU A 93 12.70 17.53 -7.07
CA GLU A 93 13.99 16.91 -6.80
C GLU A 93 14.71 17.49 -5.58
N SER A 94 14.52 18.79 -5.36
CA SER A 94 15.00 19.48 -4.16
C SER A 94 14.08 20.63 -3.82
N GLU A 95 14.41 21.41 -2.79
CA GLU A 95 13.63 22.59 -2.38
C GLU A 95 13.49 23.64 -3.48
N THR A 96 14.36 23.62 -4.49
CA THR A 96 14.40 24.60 -5.57
C THR A 96 14.43 23.98 -6.96
N GLU A 97 14.51 22.66 -7.09
CA GLU A 97 14.66 22.02 -8.40
C GLU A 97 13.45 21.12 -8.72
N ILE A 98 12.91 21.30 -9.92
CA ILE A 98 11.82 20.49 -10.47
C ILE A 98 12.25 19.98 -11.83
N ILE A 99 12.14 18.69 -12.05
CA ILE A 99 12.22 18.08 -13.38
C ILE A 99 10.81 17.90 -13.95
N PHE A 100 10.67 18.03 -15.26
CA PHE A 100 9.37 17.89 -15.88
C PHE A 100 9.46 17.30 -17.29
N GLN A 101 8.33 16.75 -17.72
CA GLN A 101 8.05 16.40 -19.10
C GLN A 101 6.71 17.03 -19.52
N GLY A 102 6.61 17.47 -20.75
CA GLY A 102 5.38 18.10 -21.25
C GLY A 102 5.36 18.22 -22.77
N LEU A 103 4.27 18.77 -23.29
CA LEU A 103 4.08 19.09 -24.70
C LEU A 103 3.82 20.59 -24.79
N GLY A 104 4.43 21.27 -25.75
CA GLY A 104 4.23 22.69 -25.97
C GLY A 104 5.41 23.35 -26.67
N PRO A 105 5.36 24.68 -26.81
CA PRO A 105 6.42 25.45 -27.44
C PRO A 105 7.67 25.53 -26.57
N SER A 106 8.86 25.58 -27.18
CA SER A 106 10.15 25.67 -26.48
C SER A 106 10.36 26.94 -25.65
N ASP A 107 9.60 27.97 -25.93
CA ASP A 107 9.60 29.26 -25.24
C ASP A 107 8.49 29.34 -24.17
N ALA A 108 7.89 28.22 -23.80
CA ALA A 108 6.88 28.17 -22.77
C ALA A 108 7.37 28.78 -21.44
N SER A 109 6.50 29.53 -20.80
CA SER A 109 6.74 30.05 -19.45
C SER A 109 6.18 29.09 -18.41
N PHE A 110 6.92 28.90 -17.32
CA PHE A 110 6.55 28.03 -16.21
C PHE A 110 6.34 28.85 -14.94
N LEU A 111 5.36 28.43 -14.15
CA LEU A 111 5.08 28.96 -12.82
C LEU A 111 4.82 27.76 -11.88
N VAL A 112 5.30 27.84 -10.66
CA VAL A 112 4.97 26.88 -9.61
C VAL A 112 4.04 27.56 -8.62
N VAL A 113 2.94 26.87 -8.28
CA VAL A 113 1.91 27.40 -7.37
C VAL A 113 1.65 26.34 -6.30
N ASP A 114 1.63 26.75 -5.03
CA ASP A 114 1.25 25.80 -3.98
C ASP A 114 -0.29 25.71 -3.80
N TYR A 115 -0.72 24.77 -2.96
CA TYR A 115 -2.13 24.53 -2.67
C TYR A 115 -2.86 25.79 -2.15
N HIS A 116 -2.15 26.68 -1.45
CA HIS A 116 -2.70 27.91 -0.91
C HIS A 116 -2.65 29.10 -1.89
N GLY A 117 -2.17 28.88 -3.11
CA GLY A 117 -2.08 29.86 -4.17
C GLY A 117 -0.84 30.76 -4.10
N LYS A 118 0.17 30.42 -3.29
CA LYS A 118 1.46 31.12 -3.30
C LYS A 118 2.22 30.71 -4.57
N GLU A 119 2.70 31.73 -5.28
CA GLU A 119 3.50 31.57 -6.48
C GLU A 119 5.00 31.53 -6.17
N TYR A 120 5.72 30.64 -6.83
CA TYR A 120 7.17 30.50 -6.80
C TYR A 120 7.73 30.77 -8.19
N GLU A 121 8.51 31.85 -8.32
CA GLU A 121 9.08 32.23 -9.60
C GLU A 121 10.21 31.29 -10.03
N VAL A 122 10.26 30.94 -11.30
CA VAL A 122 11.36 30.21 -11.92
C VAL A 122 12.52 31.16 -12.17
N ALA A 123 13.69 30.87 -11.59
CA ALA A 123 14.92 31.66 -11.78
C ALA A 123 15.63 31.32 -13.09
N SER A 124 15.63 30.01 -13.43
CA SER A 124 16.21 29.52 -14.67
C SER A 124 15.52 28.22 -15.12
N GLN A 125 15.54 27.98 -16.41
CA GLN A 125 15.02 26.76 -17.02
C GLN A 125 16.02 26.18 -18.01
N GLU A 126 16.24 24.87 -17.94
CA GLU A 126 17.01 24.08 -18.89
C GLU A 126 16.02 23.17 -19.60
N VAL A 127 15.56 23.54 -20.79
CA VAL A 127 14.53 22.83 -21.56
C VAL A 127 15.14 22.26 -22.81
N VAL A 128 14.91 20.98 -23.07
CA VAL A 128 15.22 20.29 -24.30
C VAL A 128 13.91 19.97 -25.01
N GLN A 129 13.85 20.28 -26.28
CA GLN A 129 12.71 19.97 -27.13
C GLN A 129 13.10 18.91 -28.17
N ASN A 130 12.34 17.81 -28.21
CA ASN A 130 12.39 16.81 -29.27
C ASN A 130 11.00 16.72 -29.89
N ASP A 131 10.85 17.20 -31.10
CA ASP A 131 9.56 17.46 -31.74
C ASP A 131 8.65 18.31 -30.83
N ASN A 132 7.50 17.80 -30.39
CA ASN A 132 6.59 18.49 -29.48
C ASN A 132 6.83 18.17 -28.01
N LEU A 133 7.70 17.18 -27.71
CA LEU A 133 8.02 16.80 -26.35
C LEU A 133 9.06 17.74 -25.75
N LEU A 134 8.69 18.35 -24.64
CA LEU A 134 9.56 19.15 -23.79
C LEU A 134 10.00 18.28 -22.60
N SER A 135 11.27 18.32 -22.28
CA SER A 135 11.78 17.79 -21.01
C SER A 135 12.83 18.74 -20.45
N GLY A 136 12.92 18.83 -19.14
CA GLY A 136 13.89 19.75 -18.58
C GLY A 136 13.85 19.90 -17.08
N LYS A 137 14.64 20.85 -16.63
CA LYS A 137 14.79 21.23 -15.23
C LYS A 137 14.47 22.69 -15.04
N LEU A 138 13.66 22.95 -14.01
CA LEU A 138 13.34 24.31 -13.56
C LEU A 138 14.02 24.53 -12.22
N THR A 139 14.63 25.71 -12.05
CA THR A 139 15.20 26.16 -10.78
C THR A 139 14.40 27.34 -10.26
N LEU A 140 13.89 27.25 -9.03
CA LEU A 140 13.11 28.30 -8.39
C LEU A 140 14.00 29.36 -7.79
N LYS A 141 13.52 30.62 -7.69
CA LYS A 141 14.22 31.71 -7.03
C LYS A 141 14.32 31.59 -5.51
N GLU A 142 13.32 30.95 -4.92
CA GLU A 142 13.25 30.68 -3.50
C GLU A 142 12.84 29.22 -3.24
N PRO A 143 13.28 28.62 -2.13
CA PRO A 143 12.91 27.25 -1.80
C PRO A 143 11.41 27.13 -1.50
N VAL A 144 10.84 25.98 -1.88
CA VAL A 144 9.47 25.61 -1.47
C VAL A 144 9.41 25.34 0.03
N VAL A 145 8.24 25.53 0.62
CA VAL A 145 8.00 25.29 2.04
C VAL A 145 7.19 24.00 2.19
N LEU A 146 7.79 23.00 2.83
CA LEU A 146 7.15 21.72 3.14
C LEU A 146 6.52 21.74 4.55
N PRO A 147 5.45 20.95 4.82
CA PRO A 147 4.67 20.17 3.85
C PRO A 147 3.71 21.04 3.04
N ASN A 148 3.53 20.75 1.78
CA ASN A 148 2.55 21.42 0.91
C ASN A 148 2.39 20.65 -0.41
N THR A 149 1.26 20.79 -1.08
CA THR A 149 1.08 20.35 -2.46
C THR A 149 1.47 21.44 -3.43
N PHE A 150 2.21 21.09 -4.47
CA PHE A 150 2.68 22.03 -5.50
C PHE A 150 2.15 21.64 -6.87
N TYR A 151 1.92 22.62 -7.69
CA TYR A 151 1.46 22.49 -9.07
C TYR A 151 2.44 23.18 -10.00
N LEU A 152 2.82 22.52 -11.07
CA LEU A 152 3.47 23.15 -12.22
C LEU A 152 2.39 23.68 -13.15
N VAL A 153 2.55 24.92 -13.59
CA VAL A 153 1.66 25.58 -14.55
C VAL A 153 2.47 25.95 -15.79
N MET A 154 1.96 25.60 -16.97
CA MET A 154 2.52 25.93 -18.27
C MET A 154 1.36 26.37 -19.20
N GLY A 155 1.22 27.65 -19.46
CA GLY A 155 0.03 28.19 -20.14
C GLY A 155 -1.24 27.89 -19.35
N GLU A 156 -2.19 27.20 -19.97
CA GLU A 156 -3.43 26.75 -19.30
C GLU A 156 -3.29 25.38 -18.62
N ALA A 157 -2.21 24.65 -18.91
CA ALA A 157 -1.97 23.34 -18.31
C ALA A 157 -1.50 23.48 -16.86
N LYS A 158 -2.06 22.64 -15.98
CA LYS A 158 -1.71 22.54 -14.56
C LYS A 158 -1.58 21.08 -14.17
N LYS A 159 -0.50 20.71 -13.50
CA LYS A 159 -0.23 19.34 -13.03
C LYS A 159 0.32 19.37 -11.60
N VAL A 160 -0.10 18.43 -10.77
CA VAL A 160 0.50 18.20 -9.46
C VAL A 160 1.97 17.82 -9.64
N ILE A 161 2.85 18.41 -8.85
CA ILE A 161 4.26 18.04 -8.79
C ILE A 161 4.40 16.90 -7.79
N ARG A 162 4.76 15.71 -8.28
CA ARG A 162 5.07 14.57 -7.41
C ARG A 162 6.36 14.81 -6.65
N PHE A 163 6.52 14.11 -5.55
CA PHE A 163 7.74 14.15 -4.76
C PHE A 163 8.71 13.05 -5.22
N GLY A 164 9.98 13.40 -5.42
CA GLY A 164 11.04 12.50 -5.84
C GLY A 164 12.31 12.69 -5.01
N GLY A 165 13.38 13.23 -5.61
CA GLY A 165 14.65 13.46 -4.95
C GLY A 165 14.59 14.30 -3.69
N ILE A 166 13.52 15.11 -3.51
CA ILE A 166 13.29 15.90 -2.29
C ILE A 166 13.36 15.03 -1.02
N TYR A 167 12.94 13.76 -1.09
CA TYR A 167 12.96 12.82 0.03
C TYR A 167 14.38 12.44 0.48
N ASP A 168 15.35 12.59 -0.41
CA ASP A 168 16.75 12.22 -0.16
C ASP A 168 17.59 13.47 0.23
N THR A 169 16.95 14.65 0.33
CA THR A 169 17.61 15.89 0.77
C THR A 169 17.81 15.92 2.29
N ARG A 170 18.78 16.72 2.72
CA ARG A 170 18.96 16.99 4.16
C ARG A 170 17.79 17.74 4.76
N LEU A 171 17.16 18.64 3.99
CA LEU A 171 15.97 19.34 4.44
C LEU A 171 14.89 18.36 4.88
N PHE A 172 14.59 17.36 4.04
CA PHE A 172 13.57 16.37 4.36
C PHE A 172 14.00 15.49 5.54
N THR A 173 15.21 14.93 5.50
CA THR A 173 15.68 14.01 6.54
C THR A 173 15.81 14.68 7.90
N ASP A 174 16.29 15.92 7.97
CA ASP A 174 16.46 16.63 9.24
C ASP A 174 15.12 17.08 9.87
N ASN A 175 14.09 17.31 9.05
CA ASN A 175 12.80 17.82 9.54
C ASN A 175 11.70 16.76 9.69
N PHE A 176 11.76 15.67 8.95
CA PHE A 176 10.63 14.71 8.86
C PHE A 176 10.96 13.28 9.29
N VAL A 177 12.21 12.93 9.55
CA VAL A 177 12.52 11.61 10.12
C VAL A 177 12.10 11.58 11.58
N TYR A 178 11.20 10.65 11.91
CA TYR A 178 10.68 10.48 13.25
C TYR A 178 11.40 9.34 13.97
N ASP A 179 11.90 9.61 15.17
CA ASP A 179 12.67 8.68 16.00
C ASP A 179 11.90 8.10 17.21
N GLY A 180 10.62 8.48 17.38
CA GLY A 180 9.76 7.95 18.44
C GLY A 180 9.33 6.51 18.19
N ASN A 181 8.91 5.81 19.26
CA ASN A 181 8.47 4.40 19.23
C ASN A 181 6.95 4.28 19.46
N ASP A 182 6.19 5.31 19.13
CA ASP A 182 4.80 5.45 19.51
C ASP A 182 3.88 5.78 18.31
N LEU A 183 4.29 5.38 17.08
CA LEU A 183 3.40 5.37 15.91
C LEU A 183 2.36 4.25 16.05
N GLY A 184 1.20 4.48 15.47
CA GLY A 184 0.05 3.61 15.62
C GLY A 184 -0.91 4.09 16.70
N VAL A 185 -1.68 3.18 17.27
CA VAL A 185 -2.61 3.45 18.37
C VAL A 185 -2.10 2.88 19.69
N ILE A 186 -2.20 3.69 20.76
CA ILE A 186 -1.99 3.27 22.15
C ILE A 186 -3.31 3.47 22.88
N CYS A 187 -3.92 2.37 23.33
CA CYS A 187 -5.18 2.37 24.08
C CYS A 187 -4.93 2.10 25.55
N GLU A 188 -5.27 3.06 26.38
CA GLU A 188 -5.23 2.98 27.84
C GLU A 188 -6.65 3.01 28.42
N GLU A 189 -6.81 2.84 29.73
CA GLU A 189 -8.13 2.79 30.38
C GLU A 189 -8.92 4.09 30.20
N ASP A 190 -8.27 5.27 30.24
CA ASP A 190 -8.89 6.57 30.25
C ASP A 190 -8.68 7.39 28.97
N LYS A 191 -7.82 6.92 28.06
CA LYS A 191 -7.52 7.60 26.80
C LYS A 191 -7.04 6.64 25.73
N SER A 192 -7.24 7.05 24.48
CA SER A 192 -6.64 6.41 23.30
C SER A 192 -5.89 7.45 22.47
N VAL A 193 -4.63 7.19 22.15
CA VAL A 193 -3.74 8.09 21.41
C VAL A 193 -3.45 7.49 20.05
N PHE A 194 -3.71 8.26 19.00
CA PHE A 194 -3.51 7.87 17.60
C PHE A 194 -2.39 8.72 17.00
N LYS A 195 -1.44 8.07 16.33
CA LYS A 195 -0.32 8.73 15.66
C LYS A 195 0.00 8.10 14.33
N ILE A 196 0.10 8.93 13.31
CA ILE A 196 0.51 8.51 11.96
C ILE A 196 1.62 9.41 11.44
N TRP A 197 2.60 8.83 10.75
CA TRP A 197 3.63 9.57 10.04
C TRP A 197 3.17 9.83 8.61
N ALA A 198 2.81 11.08 8.31
CA ALA A 198 2.33 11.55 7.03
C ALA A 198 2.96 12.93 6.71
N PRO A 199 4.28 12.98 6.48
CA PRO A 199 5.06 14.22 6.48
C PRO A 199 4.66 15.22 5.40
N MET A 200 4.01 14.74 4.34
CA MET A 200 3.60 15.56 3.18
C MET A 200 2.08 15.79 3.13
N ALA A 201 1.33 15.26 4.11
CA ALA A 201 -0.11 15.45 4.17
C ALA A 201 -0.48 16.89 4.57
N GLU A 202 -1.53 17.41 3.96
CA GLU A 202 -2.14 18.69 4.29
C GLU A 202 -3.06 18.56 5.50
N SER A 203 -3.74 17.43 5.60
CA SER A 203 -4.58 17.08 6.75
C SER A 203 -4.70 15.58 6.90
N VAL A 204 -4.96 15.15 8.14
CA VAL A 204 -5.28 13.77 8.49
C VAL A 204 -6.48 13.76 9.42
N THR A 205 -7.44 12.91 9.14
CA THR A 205 -8.64 12.72 9.95
C THR A 205 -8.75 11.26 10.38
N LEU A 206 -8.92 11.00 11.66
CA LEU A 206 -9.23 9.67 12.21
C LEU A 206 -10.72 9.37 11.91
N LEU A 207 -10.96 8.19 11.38
CA LEU A 207 -12.29 7.61 11.22
C LEU A 207 -12.41 6.41 12.17
N LEU A 208 -13.38 6.42 13.08
CA LEU A 208 -13.64 5.34 14.03
C LEU A 208 -14.91 4.59 13.63
N TYR A 209 -14.84 3.28 13.67
CA TYR A 209 -15.89 2.36 13.26
C TYR A 209 -16.24 1.38 14.37
N GLN A 210 -17.51 0.93 14.38
CA GLN A 210 -17.97 -0.09 15.31
C GLN A 210 -17.44 -1.48 14.95
N GLU A 211 -17.38 -1.78 13.63
CA GLU A 211 -16.99 -3.08 13.07
C GLU A 211 -15.84 -2.95 12.08
N GLY A 212 -15.18 -4.06 11.81
CA GLY A 212 -14.01 -4.14 10.92
C GLY A 212 -14.33 -3.98 9.43
N SER A 213 -15.59 -4.00 9.04
CA SER A 213 -16.08 -3.82 7.68
C SER A 213 -17.47 -3.19 7.66
N GLY A 214 -17.97 -2.81 6.47
CA GLY A 214 -19.31 -2.25 6.29
C GLY A 214 -19.48 -0.78 6.73
N ASP A 215 -20.70 -0.25 6.58
CA ASP A 215 -21.02 1.17 6.88
C ASP A 215 -21.47 1.35 8.33
N ASN A 216 -20.51 1.56 9.23
CA ASN A 216 -20.74 1.68 10.67
C ASN A 216 -19.82 2.71 11.34
N LEU A 217 -19.57 3.83 10.66
CA LEU A 217 -18.78 4.95 11.16
C LEU A 217 -19.41 5.53 12.44
N ILE A 218 -18.60 5.60 13.51
CA ILE A 218 -19.03 6.15 14.82
C ILE A 218 -18.62 7.61 14.94
N LYS A 219 -17.41 7.94 14.50
CA LYS A 219 -16.78 9.22 14.77
C LYS A 219 -15.74 9.57 13.73
N SER A 220 -15.60 10.87 13.48
CA SER A 220 -14.54 11.45 12.67
C SER A 220 -13.85 12.56 13.48
N GLU A 221 -12.53 12.51 13.62
CA GLU A 221 -11.74 13.48 14.41
C GLU A 221 -10.47 13.92 13.67
N PRO A 222 -10.27 15.24 13.49
CA PRO A 222 -9.06 15.74 12.86
C PRO A 222 -7.84 15.51 13.76
N LEU A 223 -6.72 15.10 13.17
CA LEU A 223 -5.42 15.05 13.84
C LEU A 223 -4.70 16.38 13.73
N SER A 224 -3.90 16.69 14.73
CA SER A 224 -3.02 17.85 14.73
C SER A 224 -1.60 17.43 14.36
N TYR A 225 -0.97 18.20 13.47
CA TYR A 225 0.45 18.06 13.21
C TYR A 225 1.26 18.36 14.49
N THR A 226 2.21 17.52 14.82
CA THR A 226 3.03 17.66 16.02
C THR A 226 4.46 18.04 15.70
N LYS A 227 5.26 17.10 15.22
CA LYS A 227 6.65 17.30 14.80
C LYS A 227 7.07 16.20 13.84
N GLN A 228 8.10 16.44 13.06
CA GLN A 228 8.77 15.43 12.22
C GLN A 228 7.80 14.61 11.35
N GLY A 229 6.79 15.27 10.78
CA GLY A 229 5.81 14.62 9.90
C GLY A 229 4.72 13.81 10.61
N VAL A 230 4.64 13.87 11.94
CA VAL A 230 3.64 13.10 12.71
C VAL A 230 2.39 13.93 12.96
N PHE A 231 1.24 13.34 12.62
CA PHE A 231 -0.08 13.79 13.05
C PHE A 231 -0.58 12.95 14.22
N SER A 232 -1.25 13.59 15.18
CA SER A 232 -1.74 12.92 16.40
C SER A 232 -3.07 13.49 16.89
N VAL A 233 -3.87 12.61 17.50
CA VAL A 233 -5.04 12.97 18.31
C VAL A 233 -5.09 12.12 19.55
N THR A 234 -5.55 12.71 20.66
CA THR A 234 -5.83 11.99 21.91
C THR A 234 -7.32 12.08 22.18
N LEU A 235 -7.98 10.94 22.26
CA LEU A 235 -9.40 10.83 22.63
C LEU A 235 -9.50 10.39 24.10
N SER A 236 -10.41 11.00 24.83
CA SER A 236 -10.75 10.56 26.18
C SER A 236 -11.59 9.28 26.12
N GLY A 237 -11.24 8.28 26.90
CA GLY A 237 -11.91 6.98 26.98
C GLY A 237 -11.13 5.85 26.32
N ASN A 238 -11.58 4.65 26.64
CA ASN A 238 -11.06 3.41 26.07
C ASN A 238 -11.87 3.07 24.82
N TYR A 239 -11.17 2.97 23.67
CA TYR A 239 -11.76 2.60 22.38
C TYR A 239 -11.35 1.18 21.94
N ALA A 240 -10.88 0.33 22.86
CA ALA A 240 -10.57 -1.06 22.56
C ALA A 240 -11.75 -1.78 21.89
N ASN A 241 -11.42 -2.71 21.01
CA ASN A 241 -12.36 -3.50 20.22
C ASN A 241 -13.18 -2.70 19.19
N GLN A 242 -12.82 -1.44 18.93
CA GLN A 242 -13.29 -0.67 17.80
C GLN A 242 -12.26 -0.66 16.68
N TYR A 243 -12.68 -0.23 15.51
CA TYR A 243 -11.85 -0.21 14.31
C TYR A 243 -11.61 1.21 13.84
N TYR A 244 -10.55 1.41 13.10
CA TYR A 244 -10.19 2.74 12.62
C TYR A 244 -9.43 2.71 11.30
N THR A 245 -9.54 3.83 10.59
CA THR A 245 -8.71 4.21 9.45
C THR A 245 -8.32 5.68 9.57
N TYR A 246 -7.49 6.13 8.63
CA TYR A 246 -7.21 7.55 8.47
C TYR A 246 -7.65 8.02 7.09
N LEU A 247 -8.32 9.17 7.03
CA LEU A 247 -8.53 9.91 5.80
C LEU A 247 -7.36 10.90 5.66
N VAL A 248 -6.49 10.67 4.68
CA VAL A 248 -5.27 11.46 4.45
C VAL A 248 -5.47 12.31 3.20
N ASN A 249 -5.31 13.64 3.34
CA ASN A 249 -5.27 14.55 2.21
C ASN A 249 -3.81 14.84 1.85
N VAL A 250 -3.40 14.42 0.67
CA VAL A 250 -2.04 14.60 0.16
C VAL A 250 -2.06 14.80 -1.35
N GLN A 251 -1.30 15.77 -1.83
CA GLN A 251 -1.24 16.11 -3.27
C GLN A 251 -2.61 16.39 -3.90
N GLY A 252 -3.53 16.98 -3.12
CA GLY A 252 -4.87 17.34 -3.57
C GLY A 252 -5.85 16.18 -3.71
N SER A 253 -5.48 14.99 -3.24
CA SER A 253 -6.33 13.79 -3.20
C SER A 253 -6.58 13.35 -1.77
N GLU A 254 -7.78 12.83 -1.50
CA GLU A 254 -8.14 12.25 -0.21
C GLU A 254 -8.19 10.73 -0.32
N TRP A 255 -7.48 10.05 0.58
CA TRP A 255 -7.40 8.60 0.62
C TRP A 255 -7.76 8.09 2.01
N GLU A 256 -8.70 7.16 2.08
CA GLU A 256 -8.91 6.35 3.28
C GLU A 256 -7.88 5.22 3.30
N VAL A 257 -7.13 5.09 4.40
CA VAL A 257 -6.01 4.18 4.53
C VAL A 257 -6.01 3.47 5.87
N VAL A 258 -5.52 2.24 5.88
CA VAL A 258 -5.21 1.51 7.12
C VAL A 258 -3.90 2.05 7.69
N ASP A 259 -3.84 2.15 9.00
CA ASP A 259 -2.61 2.53 9.71
C ASP A 259 -1.50 1.49 9.46
N PRO A 260 -0.35 1.88 8.89
CA PRO A 260 0.77 0.96 8.71
C PRO A 260 1.27 0.31 10.01
N TYR A 261 1.03 0.94 11.16
CA TYR A 261 1.39 0.42 12.48
C TYR A 261 0.22 -0.27 13.21
N ALA A 262 -0.91 -0.55 12.55
CA ALA A 262 -1.98 -1.35 13.11
C ALA A 262 -1.47 -2.72 13.54
N LYS A 263 -1.86 -3.17 14.74
CA LYS A 263 -1.41 -4.44 15.34
C LYS A 263 -2.38 -5.59 15.11
N SER A 264 -3.57 -5.27 14.68
CA SER A 264 -4.60 -6.17 14.19
C SER A 264 -5.55 -5.43 13.27
N THR A 265 -6.32 -6.17 12.49
CA THR A 265 -7.32 -5.65 11.56
C THR A 265 -8.62 -6.42 11.67
N GLY A 266 -9.69 -5.84 11.12
CA GLY A 266 -10.89 -6.58 10.75
C GLY A 266 -10.66 -7.48 9.55
N VAL A 267 -11.71 -8.14 9.13
CA VAL A 267 -11.71 -9.07 7.99
C VAL A 267 -11.11 -8.41 6.73
N ASN A 268 -10.34 -9.19 5.99
CA ASN A 268 -9.66 -8.77 4.75
C ASN A 268 -8.71 -7.55 4.90
N GLY A 269 -8.29 -7.26 6.13
CA GLY A 269 -7.35 -6.16 6.38
C GLY A 269 -7.92 -4.75 6.15
N GLU A 270 -9.24 -4.57 6.04
CA GLU A 270 -9.86 -3.29 5.63
C GLU A 270 -9.71 -2.15 6.64
N ARG A 271 -9.67 -2.46 7.94
CA ARG A 271 -9.56 -1.46 9.03
C ARG A 271 -8.65 -1.95 10.13
N GLY A 272 -7.82 -1.08 10.67
CA GLY A 272 -7.05 -1.37 11.88
C GLY A 272 -7.96 -1.58 13.08
N MET A 273 -7.67 -2.57 13.92
CA MET A 273 -8.35 -2.79 15.20
C MET A 273 -7.59 -2.14 16.34
N ILE A 274 -8.30 -1.51 17.25
CA ILE A 274 -7.75 -0.93 18.48
C ILE A 274 -7.68 -2.02 19.54
N LEU A 275 -6.47 -2.52 19.80
CA LEU A 275 -6.24 -3.50 20.84
C LEU A 275 -6.05 -2.82 22.20
N ALA A 276 -6.68 -3.36 23.24
CA ALA A 276 -6.33 -3.01 24.60
C ALA A 276 -4.93 -3.57 24.95
N LYS A 277 -4.34 -3.04 26.01
CA LYS A 277 -3.11 -3.62 26.53
C LYS A 277 -3.34 -5.09 26.94
N ASP A 278 -2.44 -5.95 26.51
CA ASP A 278 -2.52 -7.40 26.74
C ASP A 278 -3.74 -8.10 26.09
N GLU A 279 -4.42 -7.45 25.13
CA GLU A 279 -5.50 -8.08 24.35
C GLU A 279 -4.97 -9.30 23.59
N GLY A 280 -5.77 -10.38 23.53
CA GLY A 280 -5.35 -11.62 22.89
C GLY A 280 -4.10 -12.26 23.53
N MET A 281 -3.87 -12.07 24.84
CA MET A 281 -2.78 -12.68 25.59
C MET A 281 -3.25 -14.01 26.19
N PRO A 282 -2.75 -15.17 25.74
CA PRO A 282 -3.09 -16.47 26.33
C PRO A 282 -2.56 -16.60 27.76
N GLU A 283 -3.18 -17.48 28.54
CA GLU A 283 -2.68 -17.80 29.87
C GLU A 283 -1.27 -18.41 29.81
N GLY A 284 -0.35 -17.86 30.60
CA GLY A 284 1.05 -18.32 30.67
C GLY A 284 1.94 -17.79 29.52
N PHE A 285 1.43 -17.04 28.56
CA PHE A 285 2.26 -16.53 27.46
C PHE A 285 3.33 -15.54 27.92
N LYS A 286 3.10 -14.81 29.00
CA LYS A 286 4.10 -13.88 29.57
C LYS A 286 5.33 -14.60 30.16
N GLU A 287 5.17 -15.85 30.53
CA GLU A 287 6.23 -16.72 31.03
C GLU A 287 6.88 -17.54 29.92
N ASP A 288 6.30 -17.51 28.70
CA ASP A 288 6.88 -18.13 27.51
C ASP A 288 8.23 -17.49 27.16
N THR A 289 9.17 -18.29 26.70
CA THR A 289 10.54 -17.84 26.42
C THR A 289 11.05 -18.42 25.11
N TYR A 290 11.93 -17.68 24.45
CA TYR A 290 12.63 -18.14 23.26
C TYR A 290 13.34 -19.48 23.45
N ILE A 291 13.44 -20.26 22.39
CA ILE A 291 14.21 -21.50 22.37
C ILE A 291 15.71 -21.16 22.23
N GLN A 292 16.45 -21.22 23.34
CA GLN A 292 17.78 -20.61 23.44
C GLN A 292 18.97 -21.57 23.27
N ASP A 293 18.90 -22.82 23.58
CA ASP A 293 20.11 -23.67 23.78
C ASP A 293 20.57 -24.44 22.53
N THR A 294 20.15 -24.01 21.33
CA THR A 294 20.55 -24.68 20.09
C THR A 294 21.78 -24.02 19.48
N GLN A 295 22.89 -24.79 19.35
CA GLN A 295 24.05 -24.35 18.57
C GLN A 295 23.65 -24.28 17.09
N ARG A 296 24.23 -23.35 16.30
CA ARG A 296 23.86 -23.17 14.89
C ARG A 296 23.96 -24.45 14.05
N GLU A 297 24.99 -25.26 14.32
CA GLU A 297 25.23 -26.54 13.65
C GLU A 297 24.25 -27.63 14.03
N ASP A 298 23.52 -27.47 15.12
CA ASP A 298 22.52 -28.44 15.60
C ASP A 298 21.08 -28.04 15.21
N VAL A 299 20.91 -26.89 14.53
CA VAL A 299 19.59 -26.42 14.07
C VAL A 299 19.07 -27.29 12.95
N ILE A 300 17.88 -27.84 13.13
CA ILE A 300 17.11 -28.57 12.10
C ILE A 300 15.82 -27.80 11.85
N LEU A 301 15.75 -27.16 10.67
CA LEU A 301 14.59 -26.38 10.24
C LEU A 301 13.62 -27.27 9.46
N TYR A 302 12.34 -27.15 9.77
CA TYR A 302 11.25 -27.73 8.99
C TYR A 302 10.39 -26.61 8.42
N GLU A 303 10.49 -26.38 7.10
CA GLU A 303 9.70 -25.38 6.40
C GLU A 303 8.28 -25.90 6.16
N MET A 304 7.27 -25.10 6.53
CA MET A 304 5.88 -25.45 6.36
C MET A 304 4.96 -24.24 6.28
N SER A 305 3.81 -24.42 5.61
CA SER A 305 2.66 -23.51 5.69
C SER A 305 1.74 -23.97 6.81
N VAL A 306 1.20 -23.05 7.60
CA VAL A 306 0.16 -23.34 8.62
C VAL A 306 -1.01 -24.06 7.98
N ARG A 307 -1.51 -23.55 6.85
CA ARG A 307 -2.64 -24.13 6.12
C ARG A 307 -2.34 -25.54 5.64
N ASP A 308 -1.26 -25.70 4.87
CA ASP A 308 -0.97 -26.99 4.22
C ASP A 308 -0.70 -28.09 5.24
N TYR A 309 0.04 -27.74 6.30
CA TYR A 309 0.43 -28.70 7.32
C TYR A 309 -0.76 -29.23 8.13
N THR A 310 -1.81 -28.43 8.30
CA THR A 310 -2.96 -28.78 9.15
C THR A 310 -4.21 -29.21 8.37
N SER A 311 -4.23 -29.11 7.01
CA SER A 311 -5.44 -29.25 6.20
C SER A 311 -5.78 -30.68 5.80
N ASP A 312 -4.88 -31.67 5.96
CA ASP A 312 -5.16 -33.04 5.55
C ASP A 312 -6.39 -33.59 6.25
N ILE A 313 -7.29 -34.21 5.47
CA ILE A 313 -8.57 -34.72 5.96
C ILE A 313 -8.40 -35.85 6.97
N ASP A 314 -7.33 -36.66 6.85
CA ASP A 314 -7.00 -37.78 7.70
C ASP A 314 -6.04 -37.42 8.85
N SER A 315 -5.72 -36.14 9.03
CA SER A 315 -4.77 -35.68 10.08
C SER A 315 -5.30 -35.83 11.51
N GLY A 316 -6.60 -36.00 11.71
CA GLY A 316 -7.22 -35.92 13.04
C GLY A 316 -7.29 -34.52 13.64
N ILE A 317 -6.71 -33.52 13.00
CA ILE A 317 -6.75 -32.10 13.41
C ILE A 317 -8.17 -31.58 13.19
N LEU A 318 -8.69 -30.84 14.18
CA LEU A 318 -10.02 -30.22 14.14
C LEU A 318 -9.98 -28.86 13.42
N HIS A 319 -9.03 -28.00 13.81
CA HIS A 319 -8.89 -26.64 13.24
C HIS A 319 -7.99 -26.66 12.00
N LYS A 320 -8.51 -27.24 10.91
CA LYS A 320 -7.79 -27.40 9.65
C LYS A 320 -7.49 -26.03 9.00
N GLY A 321 -6.25 -25.84 8.58
CA GLY A 321 -5.81 -24.60 7.93
C GLY A 321 -5.71 -23.41 8.87
N LYS A 322 -5.76 -23.58 10.19
CA LYS A 322 -5.81 -22.53 11.20
C LYS A 322 -4.63 -22.61 12.17
N PHE A 323 -4.29 -21.47 12.81
CA PHE A 323 -3.27 -21.42 13.86
C PHE A 323 -3.53 -22.48 14.95
N LEU A 324 -4.77 -22.59 15.38
CA LEU A 324 -5.16 -23.55 16.41
C LEU A 324 -4.92 -25.02 16.03
N GLY A 325 -4.82 -25.35 14.73
CA GLY A 325 -4.47 -26.69 14.29
C GLY A 325 -3.08 -27.16 14.76
N LEU A 326 -2.19 -26.20 15.09
CA LEU A 326 -0.85 -26.47 15.63
C LEU A 326 -0.79 -26.38 17.17
N THR A 327 -1.92 -26.23 17.83
CA THR A 327 -2.04 -26.33 19.29
C THR A 327 -2.57 -27.67 19.76
N GLU A 328 -3.13 -28.46 18.83
CA GLU A 328 -3.79 -29.72 19.13
C GLU A 328 -2.77 -30.84 19.37
N GLU A 329 -2.79 -31.37 20.60
CA GLU A 329 -1.91 -32.46 21.00
C GLU A 329 -2.52 -33.84 20.71
N ASN A 330 -1.65 -34.83 20.54
CA ASN A 330 -2.03 -36.26 20.37
C ASN A 330 -2.96 -36.53 19.17
N THR A 331 -2.91 -35.71 18.14
CA THR A 331 -3.61 -35.96 16.89
C THR A 331 -2.98 -37.16 16.16
N VAL A 332 -3.83 -38.00 15.55
CA VAL A 332 -3.41 -39.19 14.81
C VAL A 332 -4.24 -39.32 13.55
N ASN A 333 -3.67 -39.95 12.52
CA ASN A 333 -4.38 -40.35 11.32
C ASN A 333 -5.19 -41.63 11.53
N SER A 334 -5.94 -42.09 10.51
CA SER A 334 -6.74 -43.29 10.56
C SER A 334 -5.91 -44.57 10.75
N ALA A 335 -4.62 -44.56 10.45
CA ALA A 335 -3.68 -45.64 10.68
C ALA A 335 -3.09 -45.65 12.11
N GLY A 336 -3.33 -44.59 12.89
CA GLY A 336 -2.80 -44.42 14.24
C GLY A 336 -1.41 -43.77 14.29
N ASP A 337 -0.92 -43.20 13.18
CA ASP A 337 0.34 -42.48 13.16
C ASP A 337 0.14 -41.05 13.66
N SER A 338 1.12 -40.54 14.40
CA SER A 338 1.12 -39.15 14.91
C SER A 338 1.05 -38.12 13.79
N THR A 339 0.29 -37.06 14.02
CA THR A 339 0.12 -35.93 13.10
C THR A 339 0.29 -34.60 13.85
N GLY A 340 0.19 -33.46 13.16
CA GLY A 340 0.20 -32.15 13.75
C GLY A 340 1.41 -31.88 14.66
N LEU A 341 1.16 -31.23 15.78
CA LEU A 341 2.18 -30.83 16.76
C LEU A 341 2.97 -32.03 17.30
N SER A 342 2.29 -33.15 17.58
CA SER A 342 2.93 -34.36 18.10
C SER A 342 3.92 -34.97 17.12
N TYR A 343 3.61 -34.96 15.82
CA TYR A 343 4.54 -35.41 14.78
C TYR A 343 5.78 -34.55 14.68
N LEU A 344 5.66 -33.21 14.77
CA LEU A 344 6.81 -32.31 14.78
C LEU A 344 7.76 -32.62 15.94
N ALA A 345 7.21 -32.87 17.13
CA ALA A 345 7.99 -33.25 18.31
C ALA A 345 8.70 -34.60 18.12
N GLU A 346 8.02 -35.61 17.56
CA GLU A 346 8.60 -36.93 17.26
C GLU A 346 9.69 -36.87 16.17
N LEU A 347 9.54 -35.96 15.20
CA LEU A 347 10.50 -35.79 14.10
C LEU A 347 11.86 -35.29 14.60
N GLY A 348 11.91 -34.67 15.78
CA GLY A 348 13.14 -34.21 16.40
C GLY A 348 13.73 -32.96 15.73
N ILE A 349 12.90 -32.15 15.11
CA ILE A 349 13.29 -30.83 14.60
C ILE A 349 13.49 -29.86 15.76
N THR A 350 14.29 -28.81 15.54
CA THR A 350 14.52 -27.78 16.55
C THR A 350 13.69 -26.54 16.29
N HIS A 351 13.37 -26.26 15.03
CA HIS A 351 12.58 -25.08 14.65
C HIS A 351 11.65 -25.40 13.49
N VAL A 352 10.49 -24.80 13.48
CA VAL A 352 9.68 -24.64 12.28
C VAL A 352 10.03 -23.34 11.58
N HIS A 353 10.13 -23.37 10.24
CA HIS A 353 10.18 -22.20 9.39
C HIS A 353 8.80 -22.03 8.77
N LEU A 354 8.02 -21.09 9.28
CA LEU A 354 6.67 -20.84 8.80
C LEU A 354 6.70 -19.94 7.57
N LEU A 355 6.06 -20.39 6.48
CA LEU A 355 5.71 -19.50 5.36
C LEU A 355 4.94 -18.29 5.92
N PRO A 356 4.86 -17.17 5.18
CA PRO A 356 4.36 -15.91 5.72
C PRO A 356 3.06 -16.06 6.54
N ILE A 357 3.10 -15.53 7.75
CA ILE A 357 1.99 -15.47 8.71
C ILE A 357 1.60 -14.02 9.04
N GLN A 358 2.26 -13.04 8.40
CA GLN A 358 1.83 -11.65 8.36
C GLN A 358 0.66 -11.54 7.38
N ASP A 359 -0.22 -10.57 7.62
CA ASP A 359 -1.38 -10.28 6.78
C ASP A 359 -0.99 -10.04 5.32
N PHE A 360 -1.60 -10.79 4.42
CA PHE A 360 -1.31 -10.78 2.99
C PHE A 360 -2.58 -10.69 2.14
N GLY A 361 -2.46 -10.05 0.97
CA GLY A 361 -3.53 -9.92 0.00
C GLY A 361 -3.68 -11.14 -0.91
N GLY A 362 -4.83 -11.21 -1.60
CA GLY A 362 -5.12 -12.26 -2.58
C GLY A 362 -5.78 -13.51 -1.99
N VAL A 363 -6.27 -13.43 -0.76
CA VAL A 363 -7.14 -14.42 -0.12
C VAL A 363 -8.33 -13.67 0.46
N ASP A 364 -9.52 -14.20 0.28
CA ASP A 364 -10.68 -13.79 1.04
C ASP A 364 -10.68 -14.53 2.39
N GLU A 365 -10.52 -13.77 3.48
CA GLU A 365 -10.46 -14.35 4.82
C GLU A 365 -11.79 -15.00 5.26
N GLU A 366 -12.91 -14.62 4.62
CA GLU A 366 -14.22 -15.24 4.86
C GLU A 366 -14.33 -16.61 4.18
N HIS A 367 -13.64 -16.79 3.05
CA HIS A 367 -13.67 -17.99 2.22
C HIS A 367 -12.26 -18.45 1.82
N PRO A 368 -11.37 -18.69 2.81
CA PRO A 368 -9.95 -18.94 2.52
C PRO A 368 -9.69 -20.22 1.72
N GLU A 369 -10.69 -21.14 1.65
CA GLU A 369 -10.61 -22.36 0.85
C GLU A 369 -10.73 -22.12 -0.66
N GLU A 370 -11.28 -20.98 -1.10
CA GLU A 370 -11.51 -20.69 -2.52
C GLU A 370 -10.23 -20.32 -3.28
N ALA A 371 -9.19 -19.85 -2.59
CA ALA A 371 -7.92 -19.50 -3.19
C ALA A 371 -6.74 -20.16 -2.46
N TYR A 372 -5.70 -20.52 -3.22
CA TYR A 372 -4.43 -20.98 -2.66
C TYR A 372 -3.41 -19.86 -2.72
N ASN A 373 -2.80 -19.52 -1.58
CA ASN A 373 -1.81 -18.48 -1.48
C ASN A 373 -0.69 -18.90 -0.52
N TRP A 374 0.55 -18.62 -0.90
CA TRP A 374 1.72 -18.88 -0.04
C TRP A 374 1.99 -17.76 0.97
N GLY A 375 1.32 -16.60 0.82
CA GLY A 375 1.47 -15.46 1.71
C GLY A 375 2.54 -14.43 1.32
N TYR A 376 3.20 -14.58 0.17
CA TYR A 376 4.24 -13.63 -0.28
C TYR A 376 3.66 -12.36 -0.93
N ASN A 377 2.53 -11.88 -0.44
CA ASN A 377 1.81 -10.70 -0.90
C ASN A 377 1.49 -9.76 0.28
N PRO A 378 2.49 -9.19 0.98
CA PRO A 378 2.27 -8.50 2.25
C PRO A 378 1.42 -7.22 2.10
N VAL A 379 0.48 -7.03 3.03
CA VAL A 379 -0.37 -5.83 3.13
C VAL A 379 -0.12 -5.11 4.46
N ASN A 380 -0.37 -5.74 5.61
CA ASN A 380 -0.24 -5.15 6.93
C ASN A 380 0.85 -5.85 7.75
N TYR A 381 2.02 -5.27 7.86
CA TYR A 381 3.25 -5.92 8.34
C TYR A 381 3.31 -6.20 9.86
N PHE A 382 2.41 -5.63 10.65
CA PHE A 382 2.31 -5.86 12.10
C PHE A 382 1.10 -6.72 12.47
N VAL A 383 0.36 -7.23 11.49
CA VAL A 383 -0.90 -7.93 11.69
C VAL A 383 -0.73 -9.41 11.39
N PRO A 384 -1.20 -10.34 12.25
CA PRO A 384 -1.30 -11.75 11.91
C PRO A 384 -2.31 -11.99 10.79
N GLU A 385 -2.04 -12.99 9.95
CA GLU A 385 -2.90 -13.38 8.85
C GLU A 385 -4.29 -13.84 9.33
N GLY A 386 -5.34 -13.21 8.82
CA GLY A 386 -6.72 -13.47 9.25
C GLY A 386 -7.31 -14.77 8.71
N SER A 387 -6.88 -15.23 7.54
CA SER A 387 -7.34 -16.50 6.99
C SER A 387 -6.91 -17.72 7.83
N TYR A 388 -5.89 -17.55 8.68
CA TYR A 388 -5.44 -18.58 9.63
C TYR A 388 -6.14 -18.51 10.99
N ALA A 389 -6.93 -17.46 11.27
CA ALA A 389 -7.75 -17.36 12.48
C ALA A 389 -9.08 -18.11 12.32
N THR A 390 -9.66 -18.58 13.42
CA THR A 390 -10.98 -19.23 13.41
C THR A 390 -12.12 -18.24 13.19
N ASP A 391 -11.91 -16.98 13.54
CA ASP A 391 -12.83 -15.87 13.30
C ASP A 391 -12.06 -14.66 12.74
N PRO A 392 -12.16 -14.37 11.44
CA PRO A 392 -11.45 -13.25 10.83
C PRO A 392 -12.11 -11.88 11.10
N TYR A 393 -13.38 -11.85 11.53
CA TYR A 393 -14.10 -10.60 11.79
C TYR A 393 -13.62 -9.91 13.08
N HIS A 394 -13.23 -10.70 14.10
CA HIS A 394 -12.77 -10.22 15.38
C HIS A 394 -11.23 -10.25 15.42
N GLY A 395 -10.61 -9.10 15.22
CA GLY A 395 -9.16 -9.01 15.05
C GLY A 395 -8.33 -9.47 16.25
N GLU A 396 -8.89 -9.47 17.47
CA GLU A 396 -8.23 -10.03 18.67
C GLU A 396 -8.04 -11.56 18.57
N VAL A 397 -8.90 -12.25 17.82
CA VAL A 397 -8.82 -13.71 17.67
C VAL A 397 -7.54 -14.12 16.95
N ARG A 398 -7.18 -13.47 15.84
CA ARG A 398 -5.93 -13.75 15.10
C ARG A 398 -4.69 -13.51 15.96
N VAL A 399 -4.73 -12.51 16.84
CA VAL A 399 -3.65 -12.19 17.76
C VAL A 399 -3.49 -13.28 18.82
N GLN A 400 -4.61 -13.70 19.43
CA GLN A 400 -4.62 -14.74 20.44
C GLN A 400 -4.17 -16.08 19.90
N GLU A 401 -4.77 -16.54 18.79
CA GLU A 401 -4.52 -17.87 18.23
C GLU A 401 -3.09 -18.03 17.71
N LEU A 402 -2.48 -16.96 17.14
CA LEU A 402 -1.07 -17.01 16.78
C LEU A 402 -0.17 -17.15 18.01
N ARG A 403 -0.46 -16.42 19.10
CA ARG A 403 0.29 -16.56 20.36
C ARG A 403 0.13 -17.97 20.96
N GLU A 404 -1.08 -18.54 20.94
CA GLU A 404 -1.33 -19.91 21.39
C GLU A 404 -0.55 -20.94 20.56
N MET A 405 -0.48 -20.76 19.24
CA MET A 405 0.32 -21.61 18.37
C MET A 405 1.81 -21.56 18.72
N ILE A 406 2.38 -20.35 18.85
CA ILE A 406 3.80 -20.19 19.19
C ILE A 406 4.10 -20.79 20.57
N GLN A 407 3.28 -20.49 21.58
CA GLN A 407 3.40 -21.07 22.92
C GLN A 407 3.36 -22.60 22.91
N SER A 408 2.49 -23.19 22.07
CA SER A 408 2.37 -24.65 21.94
C SER A 408 3.62 -25.27 21.31
N LEU A 409 4.20 -24.63 20.28
CA LEU A 409 5.46 -25.04 19.67
C LEU A 409 6.62 -24.93 20.67
N HIS A 410 6.75 -23.84 21.40
CA HIS A 410 7.74 -23.65 22.46
C HIS A 410 7.57 -24.69 23.58
N GLY A 411 6.33 -25.02 23.93
CA GLY A 411 6.02 -26.10 24.90
C GLY A 411 6.57 -27.47 24.50
N GLN A 412 6.77 -27.71 23.20
CA GLN A 412 7.43 -28.91 22.67
C GLN A 412 8.94 -28.73 22.44
N GLY A 413 9.51 -27.58 22.83
CA GLY A 413 10.92 -27.27 22.60
C GLY A 413 11.24 -26.93 21.14
N ILE A 414 10.26 -26.50 20.36
CA ILE A 414 10.38 -26.16 18.93
C ILE A 414 10.30 -24.64 18.78
N GLY A 415 11.39 -24.02 18.30
CA GLY A 415 11.43 -22.58 18.00
C GLY A 415 10.69 -22.23 16.71
N VAL A 416 10.36 -20.95 16.57
CA VAL A 416 9.61 -20.42 15.41
C VAL A 416 10.49 -19.45 14.62
N VAL A 417 10.76 -19.79 13.37
CA VAL A 417 11.36 -18.90 12.37
C VAL A 417 10.26 -18.39 11.44
N MET A 418 10.09 -17.08 11.39
CA MET A 418 9.05 -16.43 10.59
C MET A 418 9.60 -15.99 9.24
N ASP A 419 8.93 -16.35 8.15
CA ASP A 419 9.24 -15.82 6.83
C ASP A 419 8.64 -14.42 6.69
N VAL A 420 9.48 -13.44 6.37
CA VAL A 420 9.09 -12.03 6.27
C VAL A 420 9.42 -11.46 4.89
N VAL A 421 8.49 -10.67 4.37
CA VAL A 421 8.53 -10.15 3.01
C VAL A 421 8.64 -8.63 3.04
N TYR A 422 9.87 -8.10 3.14
CA TYR A 422 10.11 -6.65 3.16
C TYR A 422 10.72 -6.12 1.85
N ASN A 423 10.66 -6.91 0.79
CA ASN A 423 11.18 -6.50 -0.53
C ASN A 423 10.13 -5.74 -1.36
N HIS A 424 8.85 -6.03 -1.20
CA HIS A 424 7.74 -5.42 -1.94
C HIS A 424 6.45 -5.38 -1.12
N THR A 425 5.41 -4.76 -1.66
CA THR A 425 4.03 -4.77 -1.13
C THR A 425 3.09 -5.36 -2.15
N TYR A 426 1.97 -5.94 -1.72
CA TYR A 426 0.95 -6.48 -2.62
C TYR A 426 0.39 -5.41 -3.57
N TYR A 427 -0.01 -4.26 -3.01
CA TYR A 427 -0.45 -3.11 -3.79
C TYR A 427 0.74 -2.17 -4.08
N SER A 428 0.80 -1.60 -5.28
CA SER A 428 1.80 -0.59 -5.64
C SER A 428 1.27 0.83 -5.38
N ALA A 429 0.59 1.44 -6.35
CA ALA A 429 0.03 2.78 -6.23
C ALA A 429 -1.04 2.86 -5.13
N ASP A 430 -1.85 1.81 -4.99
CA ASP A 430 -2.95 1.72 -4.04
C ASP A 430 -2.55 1.26 -2.64
N SER A 431 -1.25 0.99 -2.39
CA SER A 431 -0.78 0.63 -1.07
C SER A 431 -1.03 1.76 -0.07
N ASN A 432 -1.35 1.39 1.18
CA ASN A 432 -1.48 2.36 2.28
C ASN A 432 -0.25 3.27 2.37
N PHE A 433 0.96 2.74 2.14
CA PHE A 433 2.20 3.50 2.13
C PHE A 433 2.20 4.61 1.07
N ASN A 434 1.84 4.28 -0.15
CA ASN A 434 1.88 5.24 -1.25
C ASN A 434 0.76 6.28 -1.15
N ARG A 435 -0.41 5.89 -0.63
CA ARG A 435 -1.52 6.81 -0.36
C ARG A 435 -1.25 7.76 0.81
N ILE A 436 -0.41 7.38 1.79
CA ILE A 436 0.00 8.24 2.91
C ILE A 436 1.17 9.14 2.53
N VAL A 437 2.24 8.57 1.93
CA VAL A 437 3.45 9.29 1.55
C VAL A 437 3.85 8.90 0.12
N PRO A 438 3.23 9.52 -0.89
CA PRO A 438 3.42 9.16 -2.28
C PRO A 438 4.90 9.14 -2.69
N GLY A 439 5.37 8.01 -3.24
CA GLY A 439 6.73 7.84 -3.73
C GLY A 439 7.83 7.73 -2.67
N TYR A 440 7.50 7.68 -1.36
CA TYR A 440 8.51 7.56 -0.31
C TYR A 440 8.89 6.12 0.03
N TYR A 441 7.90 5.26 0.27
CA TYR A 441 8.16 3.89 0.71
C TYR A 441 8.66 2.98 -0.41
N HIS A 442 8.30 3.30 -1.65
CA HIS A 442 8.70 2.55 -2.82
C HIS A 442 9.80 3.27 -3.61
N ARG A 443 10.66 2.49 -4.28
CA ARG A 443 11.58 3.04 -5.28
C ARG A 443 10.81 3.40 -6.54
N ILE A 444 10.94 4.66 -6.94
CA ILE A 444 10.29 5.22 -8.13
C ILE A 444 11.38 5.54 -9.15
N LYS A 445 11.17 5.12 -10.41
CA LYS A 445 12.05 5.45 -11.52
C LYS A 445 11.87 6.91 -11.96
N GLU A 446 12.78 7.39 -12.80
CA GLU A 446 12.72 8.76 -13.33
C GLU A 446 11.42 9.07 -14.09
N ASP A 447 10.83 8.07 -14.75
CA ASP A 447 9.55 8.17 -15.47
C ASP A 447 8.31 8.12 -14.56
N GLY A 448 8.49 8.05 -13.23
CA GLY A 448 7.41 7.96 -12.26
C GLY A 448 6.86 6.57 -12.03
N SER A 449 7.28 5.56 -12.77
CA SER A 449 6.88 4.16 -12.56
C SER A 449 7.60 3.52 -11.36
N PHE A 450 6.99 2.48 -10.80
CA PHE A 450 7.62 1.70 -9.72
C PHE A 450 8.82 0.91 -10.23
N SER A 451 9.91 0.88 -9.46
CA SER A 451 11.00 -0.05 -9.70
C SER A 451 10.54 -1.47 -9.38
N ASP A 452 10.99 -2.44 -10.18
CA ASP A 452 10.55 -3.83 -10.08
C ASP A 452 11.70 -4.80 -10.35
N GLY A 453 12.78 -4.70 -9.58
CA GLY A 453 13.94 -5.58 -9.71
C GLY A 453 13.67 -7.01 -9.27
N SER A 454 12.79 -7.19 -8.30
CA SER A 454 12.35 -8.51 -7.82
C SER A 454 11.28 -9.17 -8.71
N LYS A 455 10.68 -8.43 -9.65
CA LYS A 455 9.55 -8.85 -10.50
C LYS A 455 8.26 -9.16 -9.71
N CYS A 456 8.07 -8.44 -8.61
CA CYS A 456 6.86 -8.50 -7.77
C CYS A 456 5.95 -7.28 -7.95
N GLY A 457 6.25 -6.40 -8.94
CA GLY A 457 5.47 -5.20 -9.26
C GLY A 457 5.99 -3.91 -8.64
N ASN A 458 6.71 -3.97 -7.52
CA ASN A 458 7.32 -2.83 -6.84
C ASN A 458 8.49 -3.25 -5.95
N GLU A 459 9.19 -2.28 -5.38
CA GLU A 459 10.27 -2.48 -4.41
C GLU A 459 10.19 -1.46 -3.29
N LEU A 460 10.38 -1.90 -2.04
CA LEU A 460 10.52 -0.99 -0.91
C LEU A 460 11.89 -0.29 -0.92
N ALA A 461 11.89 1.01 -0.69
CA ALA A 461 13.08 1.87 -0.63
C ALA A 461 13.75 1.78 0.76
N THR A 462 14.34 0.62 1.08
CA THR A 462 14.91 0.32 2.41
C THR A 462 16.11 1.18 2.78
N GLU A 463 16.71 1.89 1.83
CA GLU A 463 17.70 2.93 2.03
C GLU A 463 17.16 4.19 2.73
N ARG A 464 15.84 4.45 2.67
CA ARG A 464 15.20 5.60 3.31
C ARG A 464 14.97 5.36 4.81
N ALA A 465 15.20 6.38 5.60
CA ALA A 465 15.25 6.27 7.06
C ALA A 465 13.95 5.73 7.68
N MET A 466 12.78 6.21 7.24
CA MET A 466 11.50 5.75 7.81
C MET A 466 11.08 4.37 7.29
N VAL A 467 11.48 3.96 6.09
CA VAL A 467 11.29 2.59 5.61
C VAL A 467 12.12 1.62 6.45
N ARG A 468 13.40 1.93 6.66
CA ARG A 468 14.28 1.14 7.54
C ARG A 468 13.78 1.08 8.97
N LYS A 469 13.31 2.22 9.52
CA LYS A 469 12.66 2.25 10.84
C LYS A 469 11.46 1.31 10.88
N TYR A 470 10.57 1.38 9.89
CA TYR A 470 9.37 0.55 9.81
C TYR A 470 9.70 -0.96 9.84
N VAL A 471 10.67 -1.38 9.02
CA VAL A 471 11.13 -2.79 8.99
C VAL A 471 11.69 -3.22 10.34
N ILE A 472 12.55 -2.38 10.95
CA ILE A 472 13.15 -2.67 12.26
C ILE A 472 12.08 -2.74 13.36
N ASP A 473 11.12 -1.80 13.35
CA ASP A 473 10.03 -1.78 14.34
C ASP A 473 9.14 -3.02 14.19
N SER A 474 8.86 -3.45 12.95
CA SER A 474 8.07 -4.65 12.69
C SER A 474 8.80 -5.92 13.16
N VAL A 475 10.07 -6.09 12.82
CA VAL A 475 10.88 -7.25 13.30
C VAL A 475 10.92 -7.30 14.82
N LYS A 476 11.16 -6.16 15.48
CA LYS A 476 11.15 -6.08 16.95
C LYS A 476 9.79 -6.45 17.55
N TYR A 477 8.71 -5.96 16.93
CA TYR A 477 7.36 -6.27 17.37
C TYR A 477 7.08 -7.77 17.36
N TRP A 478 7.43 -8.47 16.27
CA TRP A 478 7.25 -9.91 16.18
C TRP A 478 8.10 -10.67 17.22
N MET A 479 9.31 -10.19 17.51
CA MET A 479 10.12 -10.76 18.57
C MET A 479 9.51 -10.51 19.96
N GLU A 480 9.17 -9.27 20.27
CA GLU A 480 8.80 -8.85 21.62
C GLU A 480 7.37 -9.26 22.01
N GLU A 481 6.44 -9.23 21.04
CA GLU A 481 5.00 -9.47 21.28
C GLU A 481 4.54 -10.90 20.97
N TYR A 482 5.29 -11.64 20.14
CA TYR A 482 4.97 -13.02 19.75
C TYR A 482 6.08 -14.01 20.07
N HIS A 483 7.20 -13.58 20.61
CA HIS A 483 8.36 -14.41 20.96
C HIS A 483 8.92 -15.23 19.78
N VAL A 484 8.88 -14.66 18.56
CA VAL A 484 9.47 -15.30 17.37
C VAL A 484 10.98 -15.43 17.55
N ASP A 485 11.53 -16.65 17.38
CA ASP A 485 12.95 -16.97 17.63
C ASP A 485 13.88 -16.51 16.52
N GLY A 486 13.39 -16.42 15.30
CA GLY A 486 14.20 -16.03 14.15
C GLY A 486 13.41 -15.60 12.95
N PHE A 487 14.11 -15.10 11.93
CA PHE A 487 13.51 -14.62 10.68
C PHE A 487 14.24 -15.17 9.47
N ARG A 488 13.48 -15.50 8.43
CA ARG A 488 13.95 -15.66 7.07
C ARG A 488 13.43 -14.50 6.26
N PHE A 489 14.33 -13.72 5.67
CA PHE A 489 13.96 -12.61 4.79
C PHE A 489 13.84 -13.09 3.36
N ASP A 490 12.66 -12.92 2.77
CA ASP A 490 12.41 -13.26 1.38
C ASP A 490 13.11 -12.27 0.44
N LEU A 491 13.62 -12.76 -0.68
CA LEU A 491 14.24 -11.97 -1.77
C LEU A 491 15.17 -10.85 -1.27
N MET A 492 16.10 -11.16 -0.41
CA MET A 492 17.18 -10.25 -0.05
C MET A 492 18.27 -10.28 -1.15
N GLY A 493 18.20 -9.34 -2.07
CA GLY A 493 19.16 -9.27 -3.16
C GLY A 493 19.61 -7.87 -3.48
#